data_83fd17e85c3320b050e3973b86db771f
#
_entry.id   83fd17e85c3320b050e3973b86db771f
#
_cell.length_a   1.000
_cell.length_b   1.000
_cell.length_c   1.000
_cell.angle_alpha   90.00
_cell.angle_beta   90.00
_cell.angle_gamma   90.00
#
_symmetry.space_group_name_H-M   'P 1'
#
loop_
_entity.id
_entity.type
_entity.pdbx_description
1 polymer ?
#
loop_
_entity_poly.entity_id
_entity_poly.type
_entity_poly.pdbx_seq_one_letter_code
_entity_poly.pdbx_strand_id
1 'polypeptide(L)'
;EEKFSLAPVAEKLEDLLGRPVTLASDTGGSDSQSKAAGLAEGGVLLLENVRFNKGEKKGDDADYIAGVAGLADLYVNDAFGTCHRTEASMYGIPKAMKEAGKPAVVGFLVEKEIRYLADAIASPQRPFVAIIGGKKVSDKIQVINNLLSICDSVLIGGAMAYTFSLANGGKTGTSLVEADKVDLAKELLAKGGEKLVLPTDTHCADDFSSDANKQVVKAGEIPDGFEGLDIGPETAARYGEIIRAAKTVVWNGPMGVFEMPPFD
;
A
#
# COMPACT_ATOMS: atom_id res chain seq x y z
N GLU A 1 -15.89 1.39 -20.76
CA GLU A 1 -15.79 0.01 -20.21
C GLU A 1 -14.79 -0.82 -21.01
N GLU A 2 -14.89 -0.84 -22.34
CA GLU A 2 -14.04 -1.66 -23.22
C GLU A 2 -12.53 -1.54 -22.95
N LYS A 3 -12.04 -0.35 -22.63
CA LYS A 3 -10.63 -0.09 -22.24
C LYS A 3 -10.15 -0.90 -21.01
N PHE A 4 -11.06 -1.31 -20.16
CA PHE A 4 -10.75 -2.01 -18.91
C PHE A 4 -11.26 -3.45 -18.90
N SER A 5 -11.65 -3.98 -20.06
CA SER A 5 -12.02 -5.39 -20.21
C SER A 5 -10.84 -6.30 -19.90
N LEU A 6 -11.13 -7.48 -19.36
CA LEU A 6 -10.14 -8.51 -19.09
C LEU A 6 -9.83 -9.42 -20.30
N ALA A 7 -10.32 -9.09 -21.49
CA ALA A 7 -10.01 -9.85 -22.70
C ALA A 7 -8.48 -10.00 -22.94
N PRO A 8 -7.65 -8.95 -22.88
CA PRO A 8 -6.19 -9.11 -23.02
C PRO A 8 -5.56 -9.94 -21.90
N VAL A 9 -6.18 -9.96 -20.71
CA VAL A 9 -5.74 -10.79 -19.58
C VAL A 9 -6.05 -12.25 -19.84
N ALA A 10 -7.23 -12.56 -20.42
CA ALA A 10 -7.60 -13.92 -20.79
C ALA A 10 -6.61 -14.52 -21.81
N GLU A 11 -6.27 -13.78 -22.85
CA GLU A 11 -5.28 -14.19 -23.86
C GLU A 11 -3.92 -14.48 -23.23
N LYS A 12 -3.44 -13.55 -22.37
CA LYS A 12 -2.15 -13.74 -21.70
C LYS A 12 -2.15 -14.90 -20.72
N LEU A 13 -3.27 -15.13 -20.04
CA LEU A 13 -3.43 -16.26 -19.12
C LEU A 13 -3.45 -17.58 -19.87
N GLU A 14 -4.08 -17.63 -21.04
CA GLU A 14 -4.08 -18.79 -21.94
C GLU A 14 -2.66 -19.15 -22.37
N ASP A 15 -1.87 -18.16 -22.82
CA ASP A 15 -0.45 -18.32 -23.17
C ASP A 15 0.36 -18.93 -22.01
N LEU A 16 0.19 -18.38 -20.81
CA LEU A 16 0.96 -18.81 -19.64
C LEU A 16 0.57 -20.19 -19.13
N LEU A 17 -0.72 -20.56 -19.24
CA LEU A 17 -1.22 -21.85 -18.80
C LEU A 17 -1.05 -22.94 -19.86
N GLY A 18 -0.84 -22.58 -21.13
CA GLY A 18 -0.75 -23.50 -22.26
C GLY A 18 -2.06 -24.27 -22.52
N ARG A 19 -3.21 -23.68 -22.14
CA ARG A 19 -4.55 -24.25 -22.31
C ARG A 19 -5.61 -23.16 -22.41
N PRO A 20 -6.80 -23.47 -23.03
CA PRO A 20 -7.85 -22.48 -23.21
C PRO A 20 -8.34 -21.86 -21.92
N VAL A 21 -8.62 -20.55 -21.97
CA VAL A 21 -9.24 -19.77 -20.90
C VAL A 21 -10.56 -19.20 -21.42
N THR A 22 -11.66 -19.60 -20.82
CA THR A 22 -12.97 -19.07 -21.16
C THR A 22 -13.16 -17.73 -20.47
N LEU A 23 -13.47 -16.66 -21.22
CA LEU A 23 -13.83 -15.35 -20.65
C LEU A 23 -15.36 -15.23 -20.57
N ALA A 24 -15.90 -14.92 -19.40
CA ALA A 24 -17.29 -14.53 -19.22
C ALA A 24 -17.47 -13.04 -19.54
N SER A 25 -18.62 -12.67 -20.08
CA SER A 25 -18.97 -11.28 -20.38
C SER A 25 -19.55 -10.51 -19.17
N ASP A 26 -19.76 -11.21 -18.06
CA ASP A 26 -20.32 -10.66 -16.83
C ASP A 26 -19.62 -11.23 -15.57
N THR A 27 -20.09 -10.80 -14.40
CA THR A 27 -19.59 -11.23 -13.09
C THR A 27 -20.75 -11.69 -12.20
N GLY A 28 -21.12 -12.97 -12.30
CA GLY A 28 -22.23 -13.55 -11.53
C GLY A 28 -23.59 -13.46 -12.20
N GLY A 29 -23.66 -13.00 -13.46
CA GLY A 29 -24.86 -12.98 -14.29
C GLY A 29 -25.08 -14.28 -15.05
N SER A 30 -25.96 -14.23 -16.04
CA SER A 30 -26.38 -15.44 -16.79
C SER A 30 -25.26 -16.07 -17.63
N ASP A 31 -24.34 -15.26 -18.17
CA ASP A 31 -23.24 -15.77 -18.98
C ASP A 31 -22.21 -16.50 -18.10
N SER A 32 -21.77 -15.90 -17.03
CA SER A 32 -20.83 -16.53 -16.08
C SER A 32 -21.43 -17.78 -15.44
N GLN A 33 -22.71 -17.77 -15.07
CA GLN A 33 -23.40 -18.94 -14.53
C GLN A 33 -23.46 -20.09 -15.54
N SER A 34 -23.83 -19.79 -16.78
CA SER A 34 -23.88 -20.80 -17.87
C SER A 34 -22.50 -21.39 -18.16
N LYS A 35 -21.48 -20.54 -18.24
CA LYS A 35 -20.10 -20.95 -18.50
C LYS A 35 -19.51 -21.75 -17.34
N ALA A 36 -19.80 -21.35 -16.10
CA ALA A 36 -19.35 -22.08 -14.91
C ALA A 36 -20.01 -23.49 -14.85
N ALA A 37 -21.32 -23.58 -15.13
CA ALA A 37 -22.03 -24.87 -15.14
C ALA A 37 -21.53 -25.80 -16.22
N GLY A 38 -21.06 -25.27 -17.36
CA GLY A 38 -20.48 -26.04 -18.46
C GLY A 38 -18.96 -26.25 -18.39
N LEU A 39 -18.32 -25.80 -17.33
CA LEU A 39 -16.86 -25.87 -17.19
C LEU A 39 -16.42 -27.33 -16.95
N ALA A 40 -15.59 -27.84 -17.85
CA ALA A 40 -15.05 -29.20 -17.72
C ALA A 40 -13.98 -29.25 -16.59
N GLU A 41 -13.70 -30.46 -16.13
CA GLU A 41 -12.63 -30.70 -15.17
C GLU A 41 -11.28 -30.15 -15.69
N GLY A 42 -10.59 -29.36 -14.85
CA GLY A 42 -9.38 -28.66 -15.22
C GLY A 42 -9.60 -27.41 -16.08
N GLY A 43 -10.84 -27.07 -16.45
CA GLY A 43 -11.16 -25.87 -17.21
C GLY A 43 -10.90 -24.59 -16.40
N VAL A 44 -10.69 -23.48 -17.13
CA VAL A 44 -10.46 -22.16 -16.53
C VAL A 44 -11.51 -21.19 -17.06
N LEU A 45 -12.21 -20.54 -16.15
CA LEU A 45 -13.15 -19.45 -16.43
C LEU A 45 -12.63 -18.16 -15.80
N LEU A 46 -12.37 -17.15 -16.63
CA LEU A 46 -12.09 -15.80 -16.17
C LEU A 46 -13.40 -15.00 -16.23
N LEU A 47 -13.78 -14.40 -15.14
CA LEU A 47 -14.90 -13.46 -15.13
C LEU A 47 -14.45 -12.11 -15.68
N GLU A 48 -15.37 -11.29 -16.18
CA GLU A 48 -15.06 -9.94 -16.59
C GLU A 48 -14.72 -9.08 -15.36
N ASN A 49 -14.20 -7.88 -15.60
CA ASN A 49 -13.77 -6.96 -14.56
C ASN A 49 -14.90 -6.71 -13.54
N VAL A 50 -14.70 -7.15 -12.32
CA VAL A 50 -15.68 -7.03 -11.23
C VAL A 50 -16.13 -5.58 -11.01
N ARG A 51 -15.26 -4.60 -11.33
CA ARG A 51 -15.55 -3.16 -11.19
C ARG A 51 -16.60 -2.64 -12.17
N PHE A 52 -16.99 -3.42 -13.19
CA PHE A 52 -18.09 -3.08 -14.09
C PHE A 52 -19.45 -3.27 -13.41
N ASN A 53 -19.51 -4.10 -12.38
CA ASN A 53 -20.73 -4.30 -11.63
C ASN A 53 -20.81 -3.33 -10.42
N LYS A 54 -21.95 -2.61 -10.30
CA LYS A 54 -22.18 -1.68 -9.19
C LYS A 54 -22.27 -2.38 -7.84
N GLY A 55 -22.72 -3.63 -7.82
CA GLY A 55 -22.82 -4.45 -6.62
C GLY A 55 -21.46 -4.77 -6.00
N GLU A 56 -20.40 -4.80 -6.81
CA GLU A 56 -19.04 -4.99 -6.29
C GLU A 56 -18.64 -3.89 -5.30
N LYS A 57 -18.82 -2.62 -5.68
CA LYS A 57 -18.41 -1.48 -4.83
C LYS A 57 -19.26 -1.31 -3.57
N LYS A 58 -20.53 -1.69 -3.63
CA LYS A 58 -21.44 -1.58 -2.48
C LYS A 58 -21.07 -2.57 -1.36
N GLY A 59 -20.56 -3.76 -1.75
CA GLY A 59 -20.17 -4.80 -0.82
C GLY A 59 -21.31 -5.55 -0.12
N ASP A 60 -22.55 -5.07 -0.26
CA ASP A 60 -23.76 -5.56 0.39
C ASP A 60 -24.92 -5.85 -0.59
N ASP A 61 -24.68 -5.83 -1.89
CA ASP A 61 -25.68 -6.16 -2.92
C ASP A 61 -25.94 -7.67 -2.91
N ALA A 62 -27.06 -8.07 -2.31
CA ALA A 62 -27.38 -9.48 -2.07
C ALA A 62 -27.51 -10.32 -3.35
N ASP A 63 -28.08 -9.76 -4.42
CA ASP A 63 -28.27 -10.46 -5.67
C ASP A 63 -26.92 -10.68 -6.38
N TYR A 64 -26.08 -9.67 -6.40
CA TYR A 64 -24.72 -9.77 -6.94
C TYR A 64 -23.88 -10.78 -6.18
N ILE A 65 -23.88 -10.69 -4.84
CA ILE A 65 -23.13 -11.59 -3.96
C ILE A 65 -23.60 -13.03 -4.16
N ALA A 66 -24.92 -13.28 -4.18
CA ALA A 66 -25.46 -14.61 -4.40
C ALA A 66 -25.11 -15.17 -5.80
N GLY A 67 -25.17 -14.33 -6.85
CA GLY A 67 -24.80 -14.69 -8.20
C GLY A 67 -23.36 -15.17 -8.32
N VAL A 68 -22.41 -14.42 -7.72
CA VAL A 68 -20.98 -14.80 -7.76
C VAL A 68 -20.68 -15.97 -6.81
N ALA A 69 -21.21 -15.98 -5.59
CA ALA A 69 -21.03 -17.08 -4.64
C ALA A 69 -21.59 -18.42 -5.14
N GLY A 70 -22.61 -18.35 -6.02
CA GLY A 70 -23.19 -19.53 -6.68
C GLY A 70 -22.31 -20.21 -7.71
N LEU A 71 -21.27 -19.53 -8.20
CA LEU A 71 -20.37 -20.06 -9.25
C LEU A 71 -19.41 -21.14 -8.75
N ALA A 72 -19.17 -21.23 -7.43
CA ALA A 72 -18.13 -22.09 -6.88
C ALA A 72 -18.53 -22.74 -5.55
N ASP A 73 -17.83 -23.83 -5.21
CA ASP A 73 -17.99 -24.56 -3.95
C ASP A 73 -16.92 -24.18 -2.91
N LEU A 74 -15.87 -23.46 -3.33
CA LEU A 74 -14.79 -22.98 -2.48
C LEU A 74 -14.36 -21.61 -2.95
N TYR A 75 -14.10 -20.70 -2.00
CA TYR A 75 -13.54 -19.37 -2.25
C TYR A 75 -12.11 -19.28 -1.75
N VAL A 76 -11.23 -18.72 -2.58
CA VAL A 76 -9.83 -18.42 -2.19
C VAL A 76 -9.57 -16.94 -2.43
N ASN A 77 -9.14 -16.22 -1.39
CA ASN A 77 -8.65 -14.85 -1.53
C ASN A 77 -7.13 -14.84 -1.61
N ASP A 78 -6.60 -14.47 -2.76
CA ASP A 78 -5.15 -14.28 -2.95
C ASP A 78 -4.80 -12.87 -3.47
N ALA A 79 -5.68 -11.90 -3.20
CA ALA A 79 -5.56 -10.51 -3.60
C ALA A 79 -5.18 -9.61 -2.41
N PHE A 80 -3.95 -9.73 -1.88
CA PHE A 80 -3.50 -9.02 -0.69
C PHE A 80 -3.68 -7.50 -0.79
N GLY A 81 -3.32 -6.89 -1.92
CA GLY A 81 -3.41 -5.44 -2.12
C GLY A 81 -4.81 -4.84 -1.92
N THR A 82 -5.86 -5.65 -1.97
CA THR A 82 -7.25 -5.24 -1.77
C THR A 82 -7.87 -5.75 -0.46
N CYS A 83 -7.12 -6.48 0.39
CA CYS A 83 -7.64 -7.07 1.63
C CYS A 83 -8.18 -6.05 2.64
N HIS A 84 -7.80 -4.77 2.52
CA HIS A 84 -8.31 -3.67 3.35
C HIS A 84 -9.70 -3.15 2.92
N ARG A 85 -10.27 -3.67 1.83
CA ARG A 85 -11.52 -3.20 1.24
C ARG A 85 -12.71 -4.06 1.69
N THR A 86 -13.90 -3.46 1.69
CA THR A 86 -15.16 -4.10 2.05
C THR A 86 -16.06 -4.40 0.86
N GLU A 87 -15.51 -4.36 -0.35
CA GLU A 87 -16.23 -4.66 -1.58
C GLU A 87 -16.70 -6.12 -1.61
N ALA A 88 -17.67 -6.44 -2.46
CA ALA A 88 -18.32 -7.74 -2.48
C ALA A 88 -17.32 -8.90 -2.66
N SER A 89 -16.39 -8.78 -3.61
CA SER A 89 -15.38 -9.83 -3.85
C SER A 89 -14.44 -10.07 -2.66
N MET A 90 -14.20 -9.04 -1.82
CA MET A 90 -13.28 -9.14 -0.69
C MET A 90 -13.96 -9.55 0.61
N TYR A 91 -15.23 -9.15 0.82
CA TYR A 91 -15.95 -9.35 2.07
C TYR A 91 -17.31 -10.04 1.89
N GLY A 92 -18.18 -9.52 1.03
CA GLY A 92 -19.56 -10.00 0.89
C GLY A 92 -19.64 -11.46 0.42
N ILE A 93 -18.90 -11.79 -0.64
CA ILE A 93 -18.88 -13.15 -1.23
C ILE A 93 -18.30 -14.18 -0.26
N PRO A 94 -17.08 -14.01 0.31
CA PRO A 94 -16.56 -14.99 1.26
C PRO A 94 -17.42 -15.11 2.53
N LYS A 95 -18.09 -14.05 2.98
CA LYS A 95 -19.06 -14.10 4.07
C LYS A 95 -20.26 -14.98 3.70
N ALA A 96 -20.87 -14.75 2.54
CA ALA A 96 -22.00 -15.55 2.06
C ALA A 96 -21.62 -17.03 1.85
N MET A 97 -20.42 -17.30 1.35
CA MET A 97 -19.90 -18.67 1.22
C MET A 97 -19.80 -19.36 2.57
N LYS A 98 -19.26 -18.70 3.59
CA LYS A 98 -19.17 -19.24 4.96
C LYS A 98 -20.56 -19.47 5.57
N GLU A 99 -21.50 -18.55 5.41
CA GLU A 99 -22.87 -18.69 5.89
C GLU A 99 -23.59 -19.86 5.23
N ALA A 100 -23.27 -20.16 3.98
CA ALA A 100 -23.73 -21.34 3.24
C ALA A 100 -22.98 -22.64 3.58
N GLY A 101 -22.05 -22.63 4.54
CA GLY A 101 -21.24 -23.79 4.92
C GLY A 101 -20.15 -24.15 3.92
N LYS A 102 -19.88 -23.29 2.95
CA LYS A 102 -18.81 -23.47 1.96
C LYS A 102 -17.47 -22.90 2.47
N PRO A 103 -16.33 -23.53 2.16
CA PRO A 103 -15.03 -23.02 2.57
C PRO A 103 -14.71 -21.66 1.95
N ALA A 104 -14.20 -20.74 2.78
CA ALA A 104 -13.60 -19.49 2.33
C ALA A 104 -12.25 -19.32 3.04
N VAL A 105 -11.17 -19.36 2.27
CA VAL A 105 -9.79 -19.42 2.75
C VAL A 105 -8.94 -18.34 2.06
N VAL A 106 -7.71 -18.18 2.54
CA VAL A 106 -6.70 -17.33 1.88
C VAL A 106 -5.81 -18.18 0.98
N GLY A 107 -5.28 -17.57 -0.08
CA GLY A 107 -4.28 -18.17 -0.94
C GLY A 107 -2.86 -17.94 -0.42
N PHE A 108 -1.87 -18.47 -1.15
CA PHE A 108 -0.47 -18.49 -0.73
C PHE A 108 0.17 -17.09 -0.65
N LEU A 109 -0.25 -16.14 -1.48
CA LEU A 109 0.23 -14.76 -1.40
C LEU A 109 -0.22 -14.12 -0.08
N VAL A 110 -1.51 -14.19 0.23
CA VAL A 110 -2.08 -13.62 1.46
C VAL A 110 -1.52 -14.34 2.69
N GLU A 111 -1.35 -15.66 2.66
CA GLU A 111 -0.68 -16.43 3.73
C GLU A 111 0.73 -15.92 3.97
N LYS A 112 1.50 -15.72 2.89
CA LYS A 112 2.87 -15.19 2.96
C LYS A 112 2.90 -13.78 3.58
N GLU A 113 2.00 -12.91 3.18
CA GLU A 113 1.88 -11.55 3.74
C GLU A 113 1.50 -11.58 5.22
N ILE A 114 0.55 -12.43 5.62
CA ILE A 114 0.20 -12.64 7.04
C ILE A 114 1.43 -13.07 7.83
N ARG A 115 2.16 -14.07 7.33
CA ARG A 115 3.37 -14.59 7.99
C ARG A 115 4.45 -13.52 8.15
N TYR A 116 4.71 -12.73 7.11
CA TYR A 116 5.77 -11.72 7.15
C TYR A 116 5.37 -10.43 7.86
N LEU A 117 4.10 -10.03 7.81
CA LEU A 117 3.63 -8.80 8.44
C LEU A 117 3.08 -9.05 9.85
N ALA A 118 2.14 -9.98 10.02
CA ALA A 118 1.51 -10.19 11.31
C ALA A 118 2.47 -10.86 12.31
N ASP A 119 3.11 -11.96 11.92
CA ASP A 119 3.99 -12.73 12.82
C ASP A 119 5.27 -11.94 13.13
N ALA A 120 5.87 -11.28 12.12
CA ALA A 120 7.06 -10.47 12.32
C ALA A 120 6.81 -9.26 13.23
N ILE A 121 5.61 -8.68 13.19
CA ILE A 121 5.21 -7.56 14.06
C ILE A 121 4.84 -8.07 15.47
N ALA A 122 4.17 -9.23 15.57
CA ALA A 122 3.77 -9.80 16.85
C ALA A 122 4.94 -10.24 17.73
N SER A 123 6.02 -10.73 17.10
CA SER A 123 7.22 -11.24 17.81
C SER A 123 8.51 -10.85 17.07
N PRO A 124 8.83 -9.55 16.97
CA PRO A 124 9.96 -9.09 16.18
C PRO A 124 11.30 -9.47 16.82
N GLN A 125 12.25 -9.89 15.99
CA GLN A 125 13.65 -9.92 16.40
C GLN A 125 14.19 -8.49 16.49
N ARG A 126 14.87 -8.18 17.61
CA ARG A 126 15.39 -6.82 17.86
C ARG A 126 16.85 -6.65 17.46
N PRO A 127 17.27 -5.46 17.03
CA PRO A 127 16.48 -4.22 16.91
C PRO A 127 15.41 -4.32 15.82
N PHE A 128 14.21 -3.80 16.12
CA PHE A 128 13.10 -3.68 15.18
C PHE A 128 12.98 -2.23 14.70
N VAL A 129 13.16 -2.00 13.41
CA VAL A 129 13.14 -0.69 12.76
C VAL A 129 11.95 -0.59 11.83
N ALA A 130 11.19 0.50 11.94
CA ALA A 130 10.18 0.87 10.98
C ALA A 130 10.66 2.05 10.12
N ILE A 131 10.40 1.98 8.81
CA ILE A 131 10.67 3.07 7.87
C ILE A 131 9.31 3.54 7.36
N ILE A 132 9.00 4.81 7.59
CA ILE A 132 7.71 5.41 7.22
C ILE A 132 7.97 6.64 6.37
N GLY A 133 7.61 6.52 5.12
CA GLY A 133 7.63 7.61 4.15
C GLY A 133 6.25 7.95 3.64
N GLY A 134 6.21 8.85 2.67
CA GLY A 134 5.00 9.26 1.99
C GLY A 134 4.65 10.73 2.18
N LYS A 135 3.45 11.09 1.72
CA LYS A 135 3.07 12.49 1.49
C LYS A 135 2.55 13.19 2.74
N LYS A 136 1.72 12.53 3.55
CA LYS A 136 0.94 13.16 4.62
C LYS A 136 1.15 12.49 5.96
N VAL A 137 1.38 13.30 7.00
CA VAL A 137 1.40 12.85 8.41
C VAL A 137 0.02 12.35 8.82
N SER A 138 -1.05 13.06 8.43
CA SER A 138 -2.44 12.72 8.77
C SER A 138 -2.83 11.30 8.39
N ASP A 139 -2.35 10.80 7.25
CA ASP A 139 -2.65 9.45 6.77
C ASP A 139 -1.90 8.35 7.53
N LYS A 140 -0.86 8.71 8.28
CA LYS A 140 0.06 7.77 8.95
C LYS A 140 0.06 7.85 10.48
N ILE A 141 -0.73 8.74 11.09
CA ILE A 141 -0.74 8.97 12.54
C ILE A 141 -0.90 7.69 13.34
N GLN A 142 -1.94 6.91 13.03
CA GLN A 142 -2.22 5.67 13.76
C GLN A 142 -1.09 4.65 13.57
N VAL A 143 -0.55 4.58 12.36
CA VAL A 143 0.56 3.68 12.04
C VAL A 143 1.81 4.09 12.82
N ILE A 144 2.18 5.38 12.80
CA ILE A 144 3.34 5.90 13.56
C ILE A 144 3.16 5.66 15.06
N ASN A 145 1.98 5.95 15.61
CA ASN A 145 1.69 5.72 17.02
C ASN A 145 1.83 4.27 17.44
N ASN A 146 1.33 3.34 16.62
CA ASN A 146 1.44 1.92 16.88
C ASN A 146 2.90 1.45 16.78
N LEU A 147 3.62 1.89 15.75
CA LEU A 147 5.02 1.52 15.55
C LEU A 147 5.93 2.06 16.65
N LEU A 148 5.71 3.27 17.15
CA LEU A 148 6.44 3.83 18.29
C LEU A 148 6.31 2.99 19.57
N SER A 149 5.21 2.25 19.71
CA SER A 149 5.01 1.36 20.86
C SER A 149 5.74 0.02 20.76
N ILE A 150 6.04 -0.44 19.53
CA ILE A 150 6.59 -1.77 19.27
C ILE A 150 8.01 -1.77 18.67
N CYS A 151 8.40 -0.72 17.93
CA CYS A 151 9.72 -0.59 17.31
C CYS A 151 10.75 0.01 18.25
N ASP A 152 12.02 -0.27 17.97
CA ASP A 152 13.16 0.37 18.63
C ASP A 152 13.49 1.72 17.96
N SER A 153 13.22 1.86 16.66
CA SER A 153 13.35 3.11 15.91
C SER A 153 12.30 3.19 14.81
N VAL A 154 11.81 4.40 14.56
CA VAL A 154 10.91 4.76 13.45
C VAL A 154 11.57 5.85 12.62
N LEU A 155 12.00 5.52 11.41
CA LEU A 155 12.68 6.43 10.49
C LEU A 155 11.63 7.12 9.61
N ILE A 156 11.63 8.43 9.60
CA ILE A 156 10.68 9.25 8.86
C ILE A 156 11.31 9.77 7.57
N GLY A 157 10.57 9.68 6.46
CA GLY A 157 10.95 10.25 5.17
C GLY A 157 9.75 10.70 4.35
N GLY A 158 10.00 11.06 3.08
CA GLY A 158 8.99 11.60 2.19
C GLY A 158 8.51 12.99 2.61
N ALA A 159 7.51 13.53 1.92
CA ALA A 159 7.05 14.91 2.17
C ALA A 159 6.50 15.13 3.58
N MET A 160 6.04 14.06 4.27
CA MET A 160 5.63 14.18 5.67
C MET A 160 6.74 14.68 6.59
N ALA A 161 8.02 14.44 6.25
CA ALA A 161 9.16 14.92 7.04
C ALA A 161 9.20 16.45 7.11
N TYR A 162 8.69 17.15 6.08
CA TYR A 162 8.66 18.62 6.08
C TYR A 162 7.62 19.17 7.06
N THR A 163 6.52 18.46 7.31
CA THR A 163 5.58 18.81 8.38
C THR A 163 6.21 18.67 9.76
N PHE A 164 7.02 17.64 10.00
CA PHE A 164 7.81 17.52 11.24
C PHE A 164 8.89 18.60 11.34
N SER A 165 9.55 18.93 10.23
CA SER A 165 10.53 20.01 10.17
C SER A 165 9.89 21.36 10.55
N LEU A 166 8.71 21.66 9.99
CA LEU A 166 7.94 22.86 10.32
C LEU A 166 7.53 22.87 11.81
N ALA A 167 7.15 21.72 12.37
CA ALA A 167 6.82 21.57 13.79
C ALA A 167 7.99 21.89 14.72
N ASN A 168 9.23 21.65 14.25
CA ASN A 168 10.48 22.02 14.94
C ASN A 168 10.94 23.46 14.64
N GLY A 169 10.13 24.29 13.94
CA GLY A 169 10.46 25.67 13.61
C GLY A 169 11.39 25.82 12.40
N GLY A 170 11.59 24.77 11.62
CA GLY A 170 12.40 24.80 10.40
C GLY A 170 11.72 25.50 9.23
N LYS A 171 12.52 25.91 8.26
CA LYS A 171 12.08 26.43 6.96
C LYS A 171 11.88 25.29 5.98
N THR A 172 10.77 25.30 5.26
CA THR A 172 10.36 24.25 4.34
C THR A 172 10.21 24.71 2.89
N GLY A 173 10.55 25.98 2.60
CA GLY A 173 10.41 26.57 1.28
C GLY A 173 8.99 26.41 0.73
N THR A 174 8.88 25.91 -0.50
CA THR A 174 7.62 25.57 -1.17
C THR A 174 7.20 24.11 -1.02
N SER A 175 7.91 23.34 -0.16
CA SER A 175 7.63 21.93 0.08
C SER A 175 6.20 21.67 0.50
N LEU A 176 5.70 20.50 0.15
CA LEU A 176 4.40 20.04 0.60
C LEU A 176 4.37 19.81 2.11
N VAL A 177 3.58 20.60 2.82
CA VAL A 177 3.38 20.52 4.27
C VAL A 177 1.90 20.49 4.63
N GLU A 178 1.55 19.84 5.74
CA GLU A 178 0.23 19.91 6.35
C GLU A 178 0.29 20.92 7.52
N ALA A 179 0.12 22.22 7.23
CA ALA A 179 0.24 23.29 8.22
C ALA A 179 -0.77 23.15 9.38
N ASP A 180 -1.95 22.58 9.10
CA ASP A 180 -2.99 22.29 10.10
C ASP A 180 -2.67 21.06 10.99
N LYS A 181 -1.59 20.33 10.71
CA LYS A 181 -1.13 19.14 11.45
C LYS A 181 0.17 19.38 12.24
N VAL A 182 0.65 20.61 12.31
CA VAL A 182 1.89 20.96 13.03
C VAL A 182 1.82 20.55 14.51
N ASP A 183 0.70 20.82 15.18
CA ASP A 183 0.56 20.45 16.60
C ASP A 183 0.55 18.95 16.81
N LEU A 184 -0.08 18.21 15.90
CA LEU A 184 -0.05 16.76 15.88
C LEU A 184 1.37 16.23 15.66
N ALA A 185 2.14 16.84 14.74
CA ALA A 185 3.54 16.47 14.54
C ALA A 185 4.39 16.72 15.81
N LYS A 186 4.13 17.80 16.55
CA LYS A 186 4.77 18.06 17.86
C LYS A 186 4.43 16.98 18.89
N GLU A 187 3.17 16.56 18.97
CA GLU A 187 2.75 15.46 19.84
C GLU A 187 3.49 14.15 19.53
N LEU A 188 3.60 13.82 18.24
CA LEU A 188 4.34 12.63 17.79
C LEU A 188 5.83 12.72 18.12
N LEU A 189 6.45 13.90 17.96
CA LEU A 189 7.83 14.15 18.34
C LEU A 189 8.05 13.97 19.85
N ALA A 190 7.18 14.56 20.66
CA ALA A 190 7.25 14.44 22.11
C ALA A 190 7.07 12.99 22.58
N LYS A 191 6.14 12.25 21.97
CA LYS A 191 5.88 10.84 22.27
C LYS A 191 7.00 9.92 21.80
N GLY A 192 7.54 10.18 20.62
CA GLY A 192 8.55 9.33 19.98
C GLY A 192 9.93 9.52 20.57
N GLY A 193 10.27 10.75 21.02
CA GLY A 193 11.59 11.07 21.53
C GLY A 193 12.69 10.59 20.59
N GLU A 194 13.70 9.92 21.14
CA GLU A 194 14.83 9.37 20.37
C GLU A 194 14.46 8.23 19.41
N LYS A 195 13.31 7.60 19.61
CA LYS A 195 12.84 6.53 18.71
C LYS A 195 12.33 7.07 17.36
N LEU A 196 11.81 8.29 17.32
CA LEU A 196 11.33 8.94 16.10
C LEU A 196 12.48 9.69 15.44
N VAL A 197 13.09 9.07 14.44
CA VAL A 197 14.30 9.59 13.79
C VAL A 197 13.91 10.37 12.55
N LEU A 198 14.20 11.66 12.55
CA LEU A 198 13.96 12.56 11.43
C LEU A 198 15.19 12.69 10.52
N PRO A 199 15.01 13.10 9.25
CA PRO A 199 16.12 13.46 8.37
C PRO A 199 17.00 14.56 8.98
N THR A 200 18.31 14.52 8.71
CA THR A 200 19.30 15.53 9.08
C THR A 200 19.59 16.50 7.95
N ASP A 201 19.38 16.05 6.71
CA ASP A 201 19.52 16.83 5.49
C ASP A 201 18.44 16.49 4.47
N THR A 202 18.27 17.35 3.48
CA THR A 202 17.23 17.27 2.46
C THR A 202 17.84 17.58 1.10
N HIS A 203 17.51 16.73 0.12
CA HIS A 203 17.73 17.02 -1.28
C HIS A 203 16.55 17.83 -1.81
N CYS A 204 16.76 19.07 -2.18
CA CYS A 204 15.72 19.99 -2.64
C CYS A 204 16.02 20.54 -4.03
N ALA A 205 14.97 20.99 -4.72
CA ALA A 205 15.05 21.56 -6.05
C ALA A 205 14.13 22.78 -6.20
N ASP A 206 14.39 23.62 -7.19
CA ASP A 206 13.61 24.80 -7.52
C ASP A 206 12.37 24.52 -8.38
N ASP A 207 12.22 23.26 -8.85
CA ASP A 207 11.05 22.79 -9.60
C ASP A 207 10.88 21.28 -9.42
N PHE A 208 9.67 20.77 -9.59
CA PHE A 208 9.35 19.34 -9.59
C PHE A 208 9.72 18.71 -10.94
N SER A 209 11.02 18.63 -11.22
CA SER A 209 11.58 18.16 -12.49
C SER A 209 12.93 17.50 -12.30
N SER A 210 13.24 16.50 -13.14
CA SER A 210 14.57 15.88 -13.19
C SER A 210 15.69 16.86 -13.60
N ASP A 211 15.35 17.91 -14.34
CA ASP A 211 16.28 18.90 -14.86
C ASP A 211 16.38 20.16 -13.97
N ALA A 212 15.64 20.21 -12.86
CA ALA A 212 15.65 21.33 -11.94
C ALA A 212 17.04 21.57 -11.31
N ASN A 213 17.30 22.80 -10.86
CA ASN A 213 18.49 23.08 -10.06
C ASN A 213 18.33 22.44 -8.68
N LYS A 214 19.32 21.64 -8.29
CA LYS A 214 19.27 20.83 -7.07
C LYS A 214 20.35 21.26 -6.08
N GLN A 215 20.03 21.16 -4.81
CA GLN A 215 20.99 21.32 -3.73
C GLN A 215 20.64 20.45 -2.51
N VAL A 216 21.64 20.14 -1.72
CA VAL A 216 21.47 19.48 -0.43
C VAL A 216 21.58 20.55 0.66
N VAL A 217 20.59 20.60 1.55
CA VAL A 217 20.57 21.54 2.67
C VAL A 217 20.31 20.77 3.97
N LYS A 218 20.64 21.38 5.11
CA LYS A 218 20.23 20.79 6.40
C LYS A 218 18.71 20.73 6.50
N ALA A 219 18.21 19.71 7.19
CA ALA A 219 16.78 19.61 7.46
C ALA A 219 16.26 20.86 8.16
N GLY A 220 15.18 21.44 7.65
CA GLY A 220 14.64 22.70 8.14
C GLY A 220 15.33 23.98 7.64
N GLU A 221 16.19 23.88 6.63
CA GLU A 221 16.86 25.03 6.01
C GLU A 221 16.55 25.12 4.50
N ILE A 222 15.41 24.60 4.04
CA ILE A 222 15.02 24.67 2.62
C ILE A 222 14.76 26.13 2.24
N PRO A 223 15.47 26.69 1.24
CA PRO A 223 15.34 28.10 0.86
C PRO A 223 13.98 28.41 0.23
N ASP A 224 13.62 29.69 0.23
CA ASP A 224 12.46 30.17 -0.52
C ASP A 224 12.61 29.84 -2.02
N GLY A 225 11.52 29.38 -2.64
CA GLY A 225 11.53 28.96 -4.05
C GLY A 225 12.03 27.54 -4.31
N PHE A 226 12.48 26.81 -3.26
CA PHE A 226 12.86 25.40 -3.36
C PHE A 226 11.85 24.52 -2.62
N GLU A 227 11.67 23.31 -3.11
CA GLU A 227 10.91 22.26 -2.42
C GLU A 227 11.80 21.05 -2.12
N GLY A 228 11.55 20.40 -1.02
CA GLY A 228 12.23 19.15 -0.68
C GLY A 228 11.63 18.00 -1.46
N LEU A 229 12.50 17.20 -2.07
CA LEU A 229 12.11 16.07 -2.93
C LEU A 229 12.60 14.73 -2.42
N ASP A 230 13.67 14.71 -1.62
CA ASP A 230 14.16 13.47 -0.98
C ASP A 230 14.97 13.78 0.29
N ILE A 231 15.31 12.71 1.02
CA ILE A 231 16.31 12.76 2.07
C ILE A 231 17.69 13.04 1.46
N GLY A 232 18.54 13.73 2.21
CA GLY A 232 19.91 13.98 1.76
C GLY A 232 20.86 12.80 2.04
N PRO A 233 22.11 12.88 1.54
CA PRO A 233 23.10 11.80 1.67
C PRO A 233 23.52 11.51 3.11
N GLU A 234 23.54 12.52 4.00
CA GLU A 234 23.83 12.31 5.42
C GLU A 234 22.73 11.50 6.10
N THR A 235 21.46 11.82 5.81
CA THR A 235 20.29 11.06 6.28
C THR A 235 20.34 9.63 5.76
N ALA A 236 20.60 9.45 4.45
CA ALA A 236 20.68 8.11 3.84
C ALA A 236 21.78 7.25 4.49
N ALA A 237 22.95 7.83 4.76
CA ALA A 237 24.05 7.15 5.46
C ALA A 237 23.64 6.73 6.88
N ARG A 238 23.08 7.66 7.67
CA ARG A 238 22.63 7.43 9.05
C ARG A 238 21.51 6.38 9.09
N TYR A 239 20.51 6.47 8.22
CA TYR A 239 19.44 5.49 8.15
C TYR A 239 19.97 4.11 7.74
N GLY A 240 20.90 4.08 6.80
CA GLY A 240 21.59 2.87 6.40
C GLY A 240 22.32 2.16 7.55
N GLU A 241 22.95 2.90 8.47
CA GLU A 241 23.58 2.34 9.67
C GLU A 241 22.54 1.70 10.61
N ILE A 242 21.43 2.40 10.87
CA ILE A 242 20.34 1.91 11.72
C ILE A 242 19.71 0.65 11.09
N ILE A 243 19.46 0.68 9.79
CA ILE A 243 18.86 -0.45 9.07
C ILE A 243 19.80 -1.67 9.05
N ARG A 244 21.09 -1.48 8.81
CA ARG A 244 22.07 -2.59 8.84
C ARG A 244 22.20 -3.25 10.19
N ALA A 245 22.00 -2.52 11.28
CA ALA A 245 21.99 -3.07 12.62
C ALA A 245 20.69 -3.80 13.00
N ALA A 246 19.61 -3.55 12.27
CA ALA A 246 18.30 -4.13 12.55
C ALA A 246 18.24 -5.64 12.27
N LYS A 247 17.38 -6.34 13.01
CA LYS A 247 17.02 -7.74 12.77
C LYS A 247 15.65 -7.89 12.11
N THR A 248 14.77 -6.94 12.36
CA THR A 248 13.45 -6.83 11.72
C THR A 248 13.30 -5.44 11.16
N VAL A 249 12.87 -5.35 9.90
CA VAL A 249 12.57 -4.07 9.23
C VAL A 249 11.20 -4.14 8.59
N VAL A 250 10.37 -3.11 8.85
CA VAL A 250 9.11 -2.88 8.13
C VAL A 250 9.22 -1.55 7.41
N TRP A 251 8.90 -1.53 6.12
CA TRP A 251 8.98 -0.31 5.30
C TRP A 251 7.64 -0.02 4.64
N ASN A 252 7.13 1.19 4.85
CA ASN A 252 5.91 1.68 4.21
C ASN A 252 6.10 3.10 3.69
N GLY A 253 5.98 3.26 2.39
CA GLY A 253 6.06 4.52 1.66
C GLY A 253 7.50 4.95 1.28
N PRO A 254 7.63 5.76 0.22
CA PRO A 254 8.93 6.20 -0.29
C PRO A 254 9.56 7.28 0.59
N MET A 255 10.88 7.37 0.55
CA MET A 255 11.66 8.41 1.24
C MET A 255 11.70 9.72 0.47
N GLY A 256 11.53 9.67 -0.85
CA GLY A 256 11.53 10.82 -1.75
C GLY A 256 10.78 10.51 -3.05
N VAL A 257 11.06 11.30 -4.08
CA VAL A 257 10.47 11.18 -5.42
C VAL A 257 11.31 10.21 -6.26
N PHE A 258 11.20 8.91 -5.93
CA PHE A 258 12.00 7.84 -6.55
C PHE A 258 11.72 7.64 -8.05
N GLU A 259 10.64 8.22 -8.60
CA GLU A 259 10.33 8.19 -10.03
C GLU A 259 11.24 9.09 -10.86
N MET A 260 11.96 10.00 -10.22
CA MET A 260 12.91 10.92 -10.88
C MET A 260 14.34 10.50 -10.56
N PRO A 261 15.17 10.08 -11.56
CA PRO A 261 16.52 9.57 -11.33
C PRO A 261 17.44 10.39 -10.42
N PRO A 262 17.36 11.75 -10.40
CA PRO A 262 18.17 12.53 -9.47
C PRO A 262 17.83 12.39 -8.00
N PHE A 263 16.66 11.77 -7.68
CA PHE A 263 16.13 11.58 -6.35
C PHE A 263 15.81 10.09 -6.06
N ASP A 264 16.38 9.17 -6.89
CA ASP A 264 16.24 7.71 -6.73
C ASP A 264 17.35 7.13 -5.82
#